data_d9ad190e128b743df9cc8e085099f8f1
#
_entry.id   d9ad190e128b743df9cc8e085099f8f1
#
_cell.length_a   1.000
_cell.length_b   1.000
_cell.length_c   1.000
_cell.angle_alpha   90.00
_cell.angle_beta   90.00
_cell.angle_gamma   90.00
#
_symmetry.space_group_name_H-M   'P 1'
#
loop_
_entity.id
_entity.type
_entity.pdbx_description
1 polymer ?
#
loop_
_entity_poly.entity_id
_entity_poly.type
_entity_poly.pdbx_seq_one_letter_code
_entity_poly.pdbx_strand_id
1 'polypeptide(L)'
;MQLLQQTLANWRQWNTSGAELSAQPALVRELIGGRTNRSFLVTQNDFKAVVRINSLNGASLGIDRKREGLILELLQPTGAVPKVLFRTDEVLVSVFHEGRQWSEEDNHSIEQMTALSELLQRIQDVEVTQLQRRNYVQYCEAYINQLGSVFAIEGLQQTILTAAAAIDAADWPAVICHHDLVPENILVTTDGLIVIDWEYAALGHPALDALRFHKTDLLSKCVQLTLGPERLDESLKQLAILLRGMDDLWSLVQHEFSEEVYEQST
;
A
#
# COMPACT_ATOMS: atom_id res chain seq x y z
N MET A 1 -11.02 20.57 -0.32
CA MET A 1 -11.61 21.00 -1.62
C MET A 1 -10.72 21.99 -2.36
N GLN A 2 -10.08 22.94 -1.71
CA GLN A 2 -9.23 23.94 -2.39
C GLN A 2 -8.06 23.28 -3.17
N LEU A 3 -7.33 22.34 -2.57
CA LEU A 3 -6.21 21.63 -3.19
C LEU A 3 -6.67 20.81 -4.42
N LEU A 4 -7.84 20.15 -4.37
CA LEU A 4 -8.43 19.47 -5.52
C LEU A 4 -8.66 20.45 -6.68
N GLN A 5 -9.26 21.62 -6.42
CA GLN A 5 -9.52 22.62 -7.46
C GLN A 5 -8.21 23.16 -8.07
N GLN A 6 -7.21 23.41 -7.25
CA GLN A 6 -5.88 23.83 -7.71
C GLN A 6 -5.23 22.75 -8.59
N THR A 7 -5.31 21.46 -8.18
CA THR A 7 -4.79 20.34 -8.96
C THR A 7 -5.48 20.21 -10.31
N LEU A 8 -6.80 20.36 -10.34
CA LEU A 8 -7.57 20.36 -11.59
C LEU A 8 -7.23 21.56 -12.49
N ALA A 9 -7.06 22.76 -11.93
CA ALA A 9 -6.66 23.94 -12.69
C ALA A 9 -5.28 23.78 -13.35
N ASN A 10 -4.39 23.00 -12.71
CA ASN A 10 -3.04 22.72 -13.19
C ASN A 10 -2.95 21.49 -14.11
N TRP A 11 -4.05 21.02 -14.67
CA TRP A 11 -4.11 19.79 -15.48
C TRP A 11 -3.11 19.73 -16.64
N ARG A 12 -2.66 20.87 -17.16
CA ARG A 12 -1.64 20.94 -18.23
C ARG A 12 -0.28 20.44 -17.82
N GLN A 13 -0.02 20.28 -16.50
CA GLN A 13 1.20 19.71 -15.96
C GLN A 13 1.14 18.18 -15.87
N TRP A 14 -0.04 17.58 -16.13
CA TRP A 14 -0.19 16.12 -16.06
C TRP A 14 0.44 15.47 -17.28
N ASN A 15 1.23 14.42 -17.04
CA ASN A 15 1.81 13.60 -18.10
C ASN A 15 0.74 12.63 -18.66
N THR A 16 -0.05 13.11 -19.58
CA THR A 16 -1.13 12.35 -20.20
C THR A 16 -0.73 11.63 -21.48
N SER A 17 0.58 11.33 -21.66
CA SER A 17 1.12 10.76 -22.89
C SER A 17 0.17 9.72 -23.53
N GLY A 18 -0.41 10.06 -24.66
CA GLY A 18 -1.40 9.24 -25.39
C GLY A 18 -2.86 9.69 -25.26
N ALA A 19 -3.21 10.58 -24.31
CA ALA A 19 -4.54 11.19 -24.22
C ALA A 19 -4.41 12.72 -24.29
N GLU A 20 -5.00 13.35 -25.30
CA GLU A 20 -5.04 14.80 -25.40
C GLU A 20 -6.19 15.35 -24.57
N LEU A 21 -5.86 15.95 -23.42
CA LEU A 21 -6.81 16.76 -22.68
C LEU A 21 -6.96 18.13 -23.36
N SER A 22 -8.18 18.44 -23.78
CA SER A 22 -8.50 19.72 -24.42
C SER A 22 -9.02 20.77 -23.43
N ALA A 23 -9.47 20.33 -22.24
CA ALA A 23 -10.00 21.16 -21.18
C ALA A 23 -9.66 20.59 -19.80
N GLN A 24 -9.88 21.40 -18.76
CA GLN A 24 -9.77 20.98 -17.38
C GLN A 24 -10.72 19.81 -17.08
N PRO A 25 -10.24 18.71 -16.49
CA PRO A 25 -11.11 17.62 -16.05
C PRO A 25 -12.12 18.08 -15.00
N ALA A 26 -13.33 17.55 -15.10
CA ALA A 26 -14.41 17.82 -14.15
C ALA A 26 -14.45 16.75 -13.04
N LEU A 27 -14.79 17.18 -11.82
CA LEU A 27 -15.06 16.26 -10.72
C LEU A 27 -16.34 15.46 -11.02
N VAL A 28 -16.24 14.13 -10.93
CA VAL A 28 -17.40 13.23 -11.02
C VAL A 28 -17.94 12.92 -9.64
N ARG A 29 -17.10 12.36 -8.78
CA ARG A 29 -17.45 11.98 -7.40
C ARG A 29 -16.23 11.73 -6.55
N GLU A 30 -16.41 11.74 -5.25
CA GLU A 30 -15.43 11.17 -4.31
C GLU A 30 -15.50 9.64 -4.36
N LEU A 31 -14.33 8.98 -4.30
CA LEU A 31 -14.22 7.54 -4.19
C LEU A 31 -14.18 7.19 -2.70
N ILE A 32 -15.13 6.36 -2.26
CA ILE A 32 -15.26 5.97 -0.86
C ILE A 32 -14.39 4.73 -0.62
N GLY A 33 -13.68 4.65 0.51
CA GLY A 33 -12.92 3.46 0.93
C GLY A 33 -11.51 3.74 1.48
N GLY A 34 -10.89 4.87 1.18
CA GLY A 34 -9.60 5.24 1.78
C GLY A 34 -9.75 5.68 3.24
N ARG A 35 -8.91 5.14 4.14
CA ARG A 35 -8.90 5.54 5.56
C ARG A 35 -7.96 6.71 5.82
N THR A 36 -6.95 6.87 5.00
CA THR A 36 -5.87 7.85 5.19
C THR A 36 -6.03 9.03 4.23
N ASN A 37 -6.33 8.78 2.97
CA ASN A 37 -6.37 9.78 1.91
C ASN A 37 -7.80 9.98 1.39
N ARG A 38 -8.02 11.13 0.70
CA ARG A 38 -9.26 11.35 -0.04
C ARG A 38 -9.00 11.23 -1.53
N SER A 39 -9.79 10.41 -2.20
CA SER A 39 -9.64 10.14 -3.64
C SER A 39 -10.88 10.60 -4.40
N PHE A 40 -10.67 11.18 -5.58
CA PHE A 40 -11.72 11.76 -6.41
C PHE A 40 -11.60 11.28 -7.86
N LEU A 41 -12.69 10.75 -8.38
CA LEU A 41 -12.81 10.45 -9.80
C LEU A 41 -13.04 11.75 -10.57
N VAL A 42 -12.23 12.00 -11.58
CA VAL A 42 -12.35 13.14 -12.48
C VAL A 42 -12.37 12.67 -13.93
N THR A 43 -13.01 13.43 -14.81
CA THR A 43 -13.16 13.06 -16.23
C THR A 43 -13.07 14.26 -17.15
N GLN A 44 -12.61 14.01 -18.37
CA GLN A 44 -12.71 14.92 -19.49
C GLN A 44 -12.90 14.09 -20.77
N ASN A 45 -14.09 14.11 -21.33
CA ASN A 45 -14.54 13.19 -22.39
C ASN A 45 -14.36 11.71 -21.91
N ASP A 46 -13.68 10.90 -22.70
CA ASP A 46 -13.39 9.49 -22.38
C ASP A 46 -12.20 9.31 -21.40
N PHE A 47 -11.47 10.39 -21.12
CA PHE A 47 -10.36 10.35 -20.18
C PHE A 47 -10.87 10.34 -18.75
N LYS A 48 -10.39 9.39 -17.94
CA LYS A 48 -10.71 9.26 -16.51
C LYS A 48 -9.42 9.20 -15.69
N ALA A 49 -9.40 9.92 -14.59
CA ALA A 49 -8.28 9.90 -13.65
C ALA A 49 -8.76 9.89 -12.20
N VAL A 50 -7.89 9.46 -11.31
CA VAL A 50 -8.05 9.60 -9.86
C VAL A 50 -7.12 10.71 -9.37
N VAL A 51 -7.69 11.68 -8.66
CA VAL A 51 -6.94 12.67 -7.90
C VAL A 51 -7.00 12.26 -6.43
N ARG A 52 -5.89 11.80 -5.88
CA ARG A 52 -5.73 11.49 -4.45
C ARG A 52 -5.13 12.69 -3.74
N ILE A 53 -5.82 13.20 -2.73
CA ILE A 53 -5.30 14.19 -1.79
C ILE A 53 -4.73 13.44 -0.60
N ASN A 54 -3.44 13.60 -0.38
CA ASN A 54 -2.71 12.93 0.68
C ASN A 54 -3.05 13.52 2.06
N SER A 55 -3.14 12.67 3.08
CA SER A 55 -3.30 13.10 4.45
C SER A 55 -2.06 13.86 4.95
N LEU A 56 -2.28 14.88 5.76
CA LEU A 56 -1.20 15.65 6.41
C LEU A 56 -0.48 14.81 7.48
N ASN A 57 -1.14 13.80 8.04
CA ASN A 57 -0.60 12.94 9.09
C ASN A 57 0.17 11.73 8.53
N GLY A 58 0.45 11.68 7.23
CA GLY A 58 1.11 10.54 6.59
C GLY A 58 2.45 10.18 7.23
N ALA A 59 3.25 11.17 7.61
CA ALA A 59 4.56 10.93 8.22
C ALA A 59 4.48 10.19 9.57
N SER A 60 3.49 10.51 10.41
CA SER A 60 3.24 9.82 11.68
C SER A 60 2.76 8.36 11.49
N LEU A 61 2.19 8.07 10.33
CA LEU A 61 1.81 6.72 9.91
C LEU A 61 2.93 5.97 9.16
N GLY A 62 4.15 6.47 9.18
CA GLY A 62 5.30 5.84 8.49
C GLY A 62 5.24 5.92 6.96
N ILE A 63 4.39 6.80 6.42
CA ILE A 63 4.24 7.02 4.98
C ILE A 63 5.33 7.99 4.51
N ASP A 64 6.06 7.57 3.46
CA ASP A 64 7.07 8.38 2.80
C ASP A 64 6.69 8.60 1.33
N ARG A 65 6.21 9.79 1.00
CA ARG A 65 5.71 10.14 -0.33
C ARG A 65 6.79 10.11 -1.42
N LYS A 66 8.05 10.32 -1.05
CA LYS A 66 9.17 10.22 -2.00
C LYS A 66 9.45 8.77 -2.35
N ARG A 67 9.47 7.89 -1.33
CA ARG A 67 9.61 6.43 -1.52
C ARG A 67 8.45 5.87 -2.32
N GLU A 68 7.20 6.20 -1.96
CA GLU A 68 6.01 5.82 -2.73
C GLU A 68 6.16 6.21 -4.20
N GLY A 69 6.49 7.47 -4.46
CA GLY A 69 6.65 7.97 -5.82
C GLY A 69 7.73 7.26 -6.61
N LEU A 70 8.88 6.95 -6.00
CA LEU A 70 9.95 6.19 -6.63
C LEU A 70 9.52 4.75 -6.94
N ILE A 71 8.86 4.08 -6.00
CA ILE A 71 8.35 2.71 -6.21
C ILE A 71 7.32 2.69 -7.35
N LEU A 72 6.37 3.62 -7.36
CA LEU A 72 5.39 3.72 -8.45
C LEU A 72 6.07 3.92 -9.81
N GLU A 73 7.12 4.74 -9.88
CA GLU A 73 7.90 4.96 -11.11
C GLU A 73 8.60 3.67 -11.57
N LEU A 74 9.26 2.95 -10.66
CA LEU A 74 9.93 1.68 -10.94
C LEU A 74 8.95 0.59 -11.40
N LEU A 75 7.74 0.59 -10.87
CA LEU A 75 6.72 -0.41 -11.19
C LEU A 75 5.89 -0.10 -12.46
N GLN A 76 5.96 1.13 -13.03
CA GLN A 76 5.21 1.47 -14.25
C GLN A 76 5.40 0.45 -15.37
N PRO A 77 6.64 -0.03 -15.70
CA PRO A 77 6.84 -0.98 -16.80
C PRO A 77 6.20 -2.35 -16.57
N THR A 78 5.89 -2.71 -15.33
CA THR A 78 5.30 -4.02 -14.99
C THR A 78 3.81 -4.12 -15.32
N GLY A 79 3.14 -2.97 -15.49
CA GLY A 79 1.69 -2.91 -15.61
C GLY A 79 0.93 -3.24 -14.31
N ALA A 80 1.64 -3.40 -13.18
CA ALA A 80 1.04 -3.74 -11.88
C ALA A 80 0.37 -2.55 -11.18
N VAL A 81 0.68 -1.31 -11.57
CA VAL A 81 0.25 -0.07 -10.91
C VAL A 81 -0.45 0.87 -11.87
N PRO A 82 -1.37 1.72 -11.40
CA PRO A 82 -1.94 2.77 -12.22
C PRO A 82 -0.85 3.72 -12.73
N LYS A 83 -0.98 4.15 -13.99
CA LYS A 83 -0.06 5.14 -14.56
C LYS A 83 -0.17 6.46 -13.80
N VAL A 84 0.97 6.93 -13.27
CA VAL A 84 1.08 8.22 -12.59
C VAL A 84 1.13 9.33 -13.62
N LEU A 85 0.24 10.32 -13.47
CA LEU A 85 0.12 11.47 -14.36
C LEU A 85 0.74 12.73 -13.77
N PHE A 86 0.66 12.88 -12.45
CA PHE A 86 1.20 14.02 -11.72
C PHE A 86 1.35 13.65 -10.23
N ARG A 87 2.37 14.16 -9.59
CA ARG A 87 2.55 13.97 -8.15
C ARG A 87 3.29 15.14 -7.49
N THR A 88 2.90 15.38 -6.26
CA THR A 88 3.60 16.20 -5.24
C THR A 88 3.53 15.46 -3.91
N ASP A 89 4.07 16.04 -2.85
CA ASP A 89 3.92 15.45 -1.51
C ASP A 89 2.44 15.48 -1.03
N GLU A 90 1.61 16.38 -1.56
CA GLU A 90 0.21 16.56 -1.15
C GLU A 90 -0.79 15.86 -2.07
N VAL A 91 -0.40 15.54 -3.31
CA VAL A 91 -1.32 15.04 -4.36
C VAL A 91 -0.68 13.96 -5.20
N LEU A 92 -1.45 12.93 -5.51
CA LEU A 92 -1.14 11.94 -6.55
C LEU A 92 -2.29 11.93 -7.57
N VAL A 93 -1.96 12.07 -8.85
CA VAL A 93 -2.92 11.89 -9.96
C VAL A 93 -2.49 10.69 -10.77
N SER A 94 -3.42 9.76 -10.98
CA SER A 94 -3.17 8.54 -11.75
C SER A 94 -4.34 8.24 -12.70
N VAL A 95 -4.08 7.41 -13.71
CA VAL A 95 -5.13 6.90 -14.59
C VAL A 95 -6.14 6.09 -13.76
N PHE A 96 -7.44 6.32 -14.03
CA PHE A 96 -8.50 5.50 -13.45
C PHE A 96 -8.64 4.20 -14.25
N HIS A 97 -8.65 3.08 -13.57
CA HIS A 97 -8.91 1.77 -14.15
C HIS A 97 -10.32 1.32 -13.84
N GLU A 98 -11.08 0.96 -14.87
CA GLU A 98 -12.36 0.30 -14.70
C GLU A 98 -12.13 -1.15 -14.29
N GLY A 99 -12.84 -1.57 -13.24
CA GLY A 99 -12.71 -2.90 -12.68
C GLY A 99 -13.49 -3.03 -11.39
N ARG A 100 -13.48 -4.21 -10.83
CA ARG A 100 -13.99 -4.48 -9.49
C ARG A 100 -12.85 -4.76 -8.53
N GLN A 101 -13.06 -4.54 -7.26
CA GLN A 101 -12.16 -5.00 -6.22
C GLN A 101 -12.13 -6.53 -6.19
N TRP A 102 -11.01 -7.07 -5.71
CA TRP A 102 -10.88 -8.49 -5.44
C TRP A 102 -11.93 -8.95 -4.43
N SER A 103 -12.58 -10.06 -4.70
CA SER A 103 -13.63 -10.63 -3.87
C SER A 103 -13.19 -11.94 -3.20
N GLU A 104 -13.97 -12.42 -2.25
CA GLU A 104 -13.72 -13.71 -1.61
C GLU A 104 -13.81 -14.88 -2.61
N GLU A 105 -14.64 -14.76 -3.65
CA GLU A 105 -14.76 -15.76 -4.72
C GLU A 105 -13.45 -15.91 -5.50
N ASP A 106 -12.70 -14.82 -5.67
CA ASP A 106 -11.41 -14.85 -6.38
C ASP A 106 -10.36 -15.68 -5.63
N ASN A 107 -10.45 -15.76 -4.29
CA ASN A 107 -9.58 -16.62 -3.48
C ASN A 107 -9.76 -18.12 -3.78
N HIS A 108 -10.90 -18.50 -4.35
CA HIS A 108 -11.21 -19.88 -4.74
C HIS A 108 -10.97 -20.14 -6.22
N SER A 109 -10.65 -19.12 -6.99
CA SER A 109 -10.32 -19.23 -8.42
C SER A 109 -8.84 -19.51 -8.61
N ILE A 110 -8.51 -20.67 -9.19
CA ILE A 110 -7.12 -21.01 -9.53
C ILE A 110 -6.54 -19.99 -10.52
N GLU A 111 -7.34 -19.53 -11.47
CA GLU A 111 -6.94 -18.55 -12.47
C GLU A 111 -6.54 -17.20 -11.79
N GLN A 112 -7.41 -16.70 -10.92
CA GLN A 112 -7.15 -15.43 -10.22
C GLN A 112 -5.96 -15.54 -9.27
N MET A 113 -5.85 -16.65 -8.53
CA MET A 113 -4.71 -16.88 -7.65
C MET A 113 -3.39 -17.02 -8.40
N THR A 114 -3.41 -17.64 -9.58
CA THR A 114 -2.23 -17.71 -10.46
C THR A 114 -1.85 -16.33 -10.97
N ALA A 115 -2.84 -15.54 -11.44
CA ALA A 115 -2.61 -14.18 -11.90
C ALA A 115 -2.03 -13.28 -10.79
N LEU A 116 -2.51 -13.41 -9.55
CA LEU A 116 -1.96 -12.69 -8.40
C LEU A 116 -0.51 -13.11 -8.10
N SER A 117 -0.23 -14.41 -8.11
CA SER A 117 1.14 -14.91 -7.88
C SER A 117 2.12 -14.40 -8.95
N GLU A 118 1.72 -14.43 -10.22
CA GLU A 118 2.52 -13.90 -11.33
C GLU A 118 2.71 -12.39 -11.24
N LEU A 119 1.68 -11.65 -10.78
CA LEU A 119 1.78 -10.22 -10.55
C LEU A 119 2.79 -9.90 -9.45
N LEU A 120 2.71 -10.59 -8.30
CA LEU A 120 3.65 -10.41 -7.20
C LEU A 120 5.09 -10.76 -7.62
N GLN A 121 5.26 -11.81 -8.42
CA GLN A 121 6.58 -12.16 -8.96
C GLN A 121 7.14 -11.04 -9.85
N ARG A 122 6.34 -10.48 -10.78
CA ARG A 122 6.78 -9.36 -11.62
C ARG A 122 7.16 -8.13 -10.81
N ILE A 123 6.44 -7.84 -9.71
CA ILE A 123 6.77 -6.74 -8.79
C ILE A 123 8.11 -7.01 -8.11
N GLN A 124 8.32 -8.23 -7.61
CA GLN A 124 9.52 -8.63 -6.89
C GLN A 124 10.76 -8.76 -7.78
N ASP A 125 10.59 -9.00 -9.07
CA ASP A 125 11.67 -9.10 -10.06
C ASP A 125 12.24 -7.72 -10.46
N VAL A 126 11.61 -6.62 -10.03
CA VAL A 126 12.11 -5.26 -10.30
C VAL A 126 13.38 -5.00 -9.48
N GLU A 127 14.49 -4.79 -10.16
CA GLU A 127 15.75 -4.43 -9.52
C GLU A 127 15.70 -3.03 -8.92
N VAL A 128 16.08 -2.90 -7.66
CA VAL A 128 16.07 -1.64 -6.92
C VAL A 128 17.42 -1.42 -6.23
N THR A 129 18.11 -0.35 -6.64
CA THR A 129 19.40 0.04 -6.05
C THR A 129 19.34 1.34 -5.24
N GLN A 130 18.23 2.09 -5.38
CA GLN A 130 18.09 3.44 -4.80
C GLN A 130 17.41 3.44 -3.43
N LEU A 131 16.83 2.31 -3.02
CA LEU A 131 16.13 2.17 -1.75
C LEU A 131 16.89 1.23 -0.82
N GLN A 132 16.78 1.51 0.46
CA GLN A 132 17.23 0.60 1.50
C GLN A 132 16.08 -0.30 1.98
N ARG A 133 16.44 -1.49 2.44
CA ARG A 133 15.54 -2.42 3.11
C ARG A 133 14.89 -1.72 4.31
N ARG A 134 13.58 -1.95 4.50
CA ARG A 134 12.87 -1.46 5.69
C ARG A 134 13.51 -2.06 6.94
N ASN A 135 13.81 -1.22 7.92
CA ASN A 135 14.15 -1.64 9.27
C ASN A 135 12.85 -1.76 10.07
N TYR A 136 12.43 -2.99 10.35
CA TYR A 136 11.16 -3.25 11.01
C TYR A 136 11.17 -2.88 12.49
N VAL A 137 12.32 -3.00 13.16
CA VAL A 137 12.47 -2.53 14.56
C VAL A 137 12.19 -1.04 14.62
N GLN A 138 12.90 -0.23 13.82
CA GLN A 138 12.68 1.22 13.80
C GLN A 138 11.26 1.61 13.39
N TYR A 139 10.67 0.86 12.46
CA TYR A 139 9.29 1.10 12.03
C TYR A 139 8.28 0.89 13.17
N CYS A 140 8.40 -0.23 13.91
CA CYS A 140 7.54 -0.52 15.04
C CYS A 140 7.79 0.44 16.23
N GLU A 141 9.04 0.78 16.52
CA GLU A 141 9.39 1.75 17.56
C GLU A 141 8.78 3.12 17.30
N ALA A 142 8.72 3.56 16.03
CA ALA A 142 8.10 4.83 15.68
C ALA A 142 6.61 4.88 16.06
N TYR A 143 5.86 3.79 15.87
CA TYR A 143 4.47 3.67 16.33
C TYR A 143 4.36 3.58 17.85
N ILE A 144 5.19 2.75 18.49
CA ILE A 144 5.19 2.56 19.94
C ILE A 144 5.46 3.90 20.64
N ASN A 145 6.41 4.70 20.15
CA ASN A 145 6.75 5.99 20.71
C ASN A 145 5.61 7.01 20.59
N GLN A 146 4.75 6.92 19.58
CA GLN A 146 3.57 7.77 19.43
C GLN A 146 2.50 7.42 20.47
N LEU A 147 2.33 6.15 20.81
CA LEU A 147 1.35 5.68 21.79
C LEU A 147 1.71 6.07 23.24
N GLY A 148 2.95 6.47 23.49
CA GLY A 148 3.39 6.94 24.81
C GLY A 148 3.22 5.89 25.92
N SER A 149 3.19 6.38 27.19
CA SER A 149 3.03 5.54 28.39
C SER A 149 1.56 5.16 28.69
N VAL A 150 0.63 5.69 27.93
CA VAL A 150 -0.83 5.48 28.17
C VAL A 150 -1.22 4.02 27.87
N PHE A 151 -0.52 3.38 26.95
CA PHE A 151 -0.76 1.98 26.61
C PHE A 151 0.29 1.08 27.24
N ALA A 152 -0.01 0.55 28.43
CA ALA A 152 0.81 -0.49 29.05
C ALA A 152 0.67 -1.83 28.34
N ILE A 153 1.20 -1.89 27.11
CA ILE A 153 1.22 -3.08 26.24
C ILE A 153 2.63 -3.73 26.24
N GLU A 154 3.31 -3.71 27.38
CA GLU A 154 4.71 -4.19 27.47
C GLU A 154 4.92 -5.57 26.85
N GLY A 155 4.02 -6.53 27.10
CA GLY A 155 4.09 -7.86 26.51
C GLY A 155 3.91 -7.86 24.98
N LEU A 156 3.00 -7.04 24.46
CA LEU A 156 2.79 -6.89 23.02
C LEU A 156 3.99 -6.21 22.35
N GLN A 157 4.49 -5.12 22.93
CA GLN A 157 5.68 -4.41 22.44
C GLN A 157 6.89 -5.35 22.36
N GLN A 158 7.16 -6.10 23.44
CA GLN A 158 8.28 -7.05 23.46
C GLN A 158 8.14 -8.13 22.38
N THR A 159 6.93 -8.65 22.19
CA THR A 159 6.64 -9.67 21.16
C THR A 159 6.90 -9.13 19.76
N ILE A 160 6.37 -7.93 19.46
CA ILE A 160 6.52 -7.28 18.15
C ILE A 160 7.99 -6.96 17.86
N LEU A 161 8.70 -6.34 18.81
CA LEU A 161 10.10 -5.95 18.63
C LEU A 161 11.03 -7.17 18.52
N THR A 162 10.73 -8.25 19.23
CA THR A 162 11.46 -9.52 19.08
C THR A 162 11.29 -10.11 17.68
N ALA A 163 10.06 -10.12 17.16
CA ALA A 163 9.77 -10.59 15.81
C ALA A 163 10.44 -9.69 14.76
N ALA A 164 10.33 -8.36 14.92
CA ALA A 164 10.95 -7.38 14.04
C ALA A 164 12.48 -7.57 14.00
N ALA A 165 13.12 -7.71 15.16
CA ALA A 165 14.58 -7.94 15.26
C ALA A 165 15.01 -9.26 14.61
N ALA A 166 14.22 -10.31 14.74
CA ALA A 166 14.50 -11.59 14.08
C ALA A 166 14.45 -11.46 12.55
N ILE A 167 13.46 -10.72 12.01
CA ILE A 167 13.37 -10.47 10.57
C ILE A 167 14.48 -9.53 10.09
N ASP A 168 14.82 -8.49 10.85
CA ASP A 168 15.91 -7.57 10.49
C ASP A 168 17.30 -8.24 10.51
N ALA A 169 17.50 -9.22 11.39
CA ALA A 169 18.75 -9.96 11.49
C ALA A 169 18.90 -11.08 10.44
N ALA A 170 17.79 -11.56 9.88
CA ALA A 170 17.81 -12.67 8.93
C ALA A 170 18.33 -12.23 7.54
N ASP A 171 18.99 -13.15 6.86
CA ASP A 171 19.48 -12.95 5.49
C ASP A 171 18.41 -13.40 4.49
N TRP A 172 17.79 -12.41 3.82
CA TRP A 172 16.81 -12.61 2.76
C TRP A 172 16.93 -11.50 1.70
N PRO A 173 16.65 -11.80 0.43
CA PRO A 173 16.68 -10.80 -0.62
C PRO A 173 15.56 -9.78 -0.40
N ALA A 174 15.91 -8.50 -0.33
CA ALA A 174 14.93 -7.44 -0.21
C ALA A 174 14.29 -7.16 -1.58
N VAL A 175 12.97 -7.22 -1.63
CA VAL A 175 12.17 -6.98 -2.84
C VAL A 175 11.17 -5.86 -2.60
N ILE A 176 10.59 -5.28 -3.66
CA ILE A 176 9.48 -4.34 -3.51
C ILE A 176 8.30 -5.11 -2.92
N CYS A 177 7.79 -4.59 -1.78
CA CYS A 177 6.58 -5.05 -1.14
C CYS A 177 5.59 -3.89 -0.99
N HIS A 178 4.33 -4.20 -1.13
CA HIS A 178 3.23 -3.26 -0.92
C HIS A 178 3.07 -2.87 0.55
N HIS A 179 3.29 -3.81 1.45
CA HIS A 179 3.11 -3.73 2.92
C HIS A 179 1.67 -3.57 3.39
N ASP A 180 0.72 -3.33 2.50
CA ASP A 180 -0.71 -3.28 2.78
C ASP A 180 -1.50 -3.96 1.66
N LEU A 181 -1.04 -5.13 1.21
CA LEU A 181 -1.73 -5.89 0.18
C LEU A 181 -2.96 -6.58 0.79
N VAL A 182 -4.11 -5.98 0.54
CA VAL A 182 -5.44 -6.46 0.96
C VAL A 182 -6.37 -6.54 -0.25
N PRO A 183 -7.45 -7.33 -0.21
CA PRO A 183 -8.39 -7.45 -1.33
C PRO A 183 -8.87 -6.11 -1.89
N GLU A 184 -9.12 -5.15 -1.03
CA GLU A 184 -9.60 -3.81 -1.39
C GLU A 184 -8.61 -3.03 -2.26
N ASN A 185 -7.31 -3.37 -2.18
CA ASN A 185 -6.23 -2.74 -2.93
C ASN A 185 -5.90 -3.45 -4.25
N ILE A 186 -6.63 -4.51 -4.61
CA ILE A 186 -6.47 -5.23 -5.87
C ILE A 186 -7.70 -5.00 -6.76
N LEU A 187 -7.48 -4.45 -7.94
CA LEU A 187 -8.50 -4.28 -8.97
C LEU A 187 -8.40 -5.40 -10.00
N VAL A 188 -9.50 -6.11 -10.21
CA VAL A 188 -9.66 -7.08 -11.30
C VAL A 188 -10.23 -6.31 -12.49
N THR A 189 -9.44 -6.16 -13.53
CA THR A 189 -9.79 -5.43 -14.76
C THR A 189 -9.89 -6.39 -15.94
N THR A 190 -10.32 -5.90 -17.10
CA THR A 190 -10.31 -6.67 -18.35
C THR A 190 -8.90 -7.02 -18.83
N ASP A 191 -7.91 -6.23 -18.44
CA ASP A 191 -6.52 -6.35 -18.91
C ASP A 191 -5.61 -7.05 -17.89
N GLY A 192 -6.17 -7.49 -16.77
CA GLY A 192 -5.46 -8.16 -15.69
C GLY A 192 -5.62 -7.48 -14.33
N LEU A 193 -4.71 -7.75 -13.42
CA LEU A 193 -4.75 -7.21 -12.07
C LEU A 193 -3.94 -5.91 -11.95
N ILE A 194 -4.49 -4.94 -11.25
CA ILE A 194 -3.85 -3.68 -10.88
C ILE A 194 -3.85 -3.55 -9.36
N VAL A 195 -2.71 -3.20 -8.77
CA VAL A 195 -2.62 -2.91 -7.33
C VAL A 195 -2.58 -1.40 -7.11
N ILE A 196 -3.41 -0.92 -6.20
CA ILE A 196 -3.54 0.49 -5.83
C ILE A 196 -3.10 0.72 -4.39
N ASP A 197 -2.92 1.98 -4.01
CA ASP A 197 -2.62 2.45 -2.64
C ASP A 197 -1.25 1.98 -2.09
N TRP A 198 -0.20 2.38 -2.79
CA TRP A 198 1.21 2.02 -2.53
C TRP A 198 1.87 2.87 -1.42
N GLU A 199 1.13 3.56 -0.60
CA GLU A 199 1.66 4.54 0.36
C GLU A 199 2.58 3.93 1.44
N TYR A 200 2.38 2.64 1.78
CA TYR A 200 3.22 1.90 2.72
C TYR A 200 4.36 1.13 2.04
N ALA A 201 4.45 1.16 0.73
CA ALA A 201 5.43 0.35 -0.01
C ALA A 201 6.87 0.63 0.40
N ALA A 202 7.67 -0.43 0.44
CA ALA A 202 9.09 -0.38 0.76
C ALA A 202 9.78 -1.68 0.30
N LEU A 203 11.12 -1.73 0.38
CA LEU A 203 11.82 -3.00 0.26
C LEU A 203 11.59 -3.84 1.53
N GLY A 204 11.06 -5.02 1.35
CA GLY A 204 10.66 -5.93 2.41
C GLY A 204 10.98 -7.39 2.12
N HIS A 205 10.55 -8.25 3.04
CA HIS A 205 10.71 -9.69 2.93
C HIS A 205 9.83 -10.26 1.79
N PRO A 206 10.33 -11.16 0.91
CA PRO A 206 9.59 -11.66 -0.25
C PRO A 206 8.24 -12.32 0.06
N ALA A 207 8.07 -12.88 1.26
CA ALA A 207 6.82 -13.50 1.69
C ALA A 207 5.80 -12.51 2.28
N LEU A 208 6.17 -11.23 2.47
CA LEU A 208 5.38 -10.29 3.26
C LEU A 208 3.97 -10.08 2.68
N ASP A 209 3.88 -9.73 1.40
CA ASP A 209 2.60 -9.40 0.78
C ASP A 209 1.67 -10.60 0.66
N ALA A 210 2.24 -11.80 0.39
CA ALA A 210 1.46 -13.03 0.38
C ALA A 210 0.88 -13.37 1.75
N LEU A 211 1.67 -13.23 2.83
CA LEU A 211 1.19 -13.44 4.20
C LEU A 211 0.17 -12.39 4.61
N ARG A 212 0.39 -11.14 4.23
CA ARG A 212 -0.56 -10.04 4.47
C ARG A 212 -1.90 -10.32 3.82
N PHE A 213 -1.90 -10.67 2.55
CA PHE A 213 -3.08 -10.98 1.76
C PHE A 213 -3.89 -12.14 2.34
N HIS A 214 -3.23 -13.20 2.77
CA HIS A 214 -3.86 -14.39 3.37
C HIS A 214 -4.07 -14.27 4.88
N LYS A 215 -3.99 -13.07 5.44
CA LYS A 215 -4.19 -12.81 6.88
C LYS A 215 -3.29 -13.69 7.76
N THR A 216 -2.05 -13.88 7.32
CA THR A 216 -1.04 -14.66 8.03
C THR A 216 -1.38 -16.14 8.24
N ASP A 217 -2.29 -16.70 7.46
CA ASP A 217 -2.57 -18.15 7.50
C ASP A 217 -1.46 -18.93 6.78
N LEU A 218 -0.40 -19.26 7.51
CA LEU A 218 0.78 -19.97 7.03
C LEU A 218 0.47 -21.37 6.50
N LEU A 219 -0.64 -21.97 6.90
CA LEU A 219 -1.02 -23.32 6.53
C LEU A 219 -1.95 -23.36 5.32
N SER A 220 -2.41 -22.21 4.86
CA SER A 220 -3.31 -22.17 3.73
C SER A 220 -2.63 -22.66 2.46
N LYS A 221 -3.38 -23.38 1.65
CA LYS A 221 -2.93 -23.82 0.32
C LYS A 221 -2.60 -22.60 -0.57
N CYS A 222 -3.26 -21.49 -0.32
CA CYS A 222 -3.06 -20.25 -1.06
C CYS A 222 -1.68 -19.63 -0.80
N VAL A 223 -1.20 -19.58 0.47
CA VAL A 223 0.16 -19.15 0.80
C VAL A 223 1.19 -20.02 0.09
N GLN A 224 0.99 -21.35 0.10
CA GLN A 224 1.91 -22.26 -0.57
C GLN A 224 1.95 -22.05 -2.08
N LEU A 225 0.82 -21.78 -2.72
CA LEU A 225 0.74 -21.46 -4.15
C LEU A 225 1.41 -20.13 -4.48
N THR A 226 1.31 -19.15 -3.58
CA THR A 226 1.86 -17.81 -3.82
C THR A 226 3.38 -17.74 -3.56
N LEU A 227 3.88 -18.47 -2.54
CA LEU A 227 5.29 -18.43 -2.15
C LEU A 227 6.15 -19.51 -2.80
N GLY A 228 5.55 -20.62 -3.20
CA GLY A 228 6.28 -21.85 -3.54
C GLY A 228 6.81 -22.60 -2.30
N PRO A 229 7.01 -23.92 -2.42
CA PRO A 229 7.34 -24.79 -1.28
C PRO A 229 8.73 -24.53 -0.66
N GLU A 230 9.65 -23.96 -1.42
CA GLU A 230 11.04 -23.75 -0.99
C GLU A 230 11.23 -22.50 -0.09
N ARG A 231 10.22 -21.64 0.01
CA ARG A 231 10.29 -20.38 0.78
C ARG A 231 9.59 -20.45 2.14
N LEU A 232 9.14 -21.64 2.55
CA LEU A 232 8.51 -21.87 3.85
C LEU A 232 9.59 -22.20 4.90
N ASP A 233 10.13 -21.18 5.54
CA ASP A 233 11.12 -21.30 6.60
C ASP A 233 10.62 -20.78 7.97
N GLU A 234 11.46 -20.89 9.00
CA GLU A 234 11.12 -20.43 10.35
C GLU A 234 10.90 -18.89 10.41
N SER A 235 11.48 -18.13 9.47
CA SER A 235 11.30 -16.68 9.41
C SER A 235 9.85 -16.28 9.17
N LEU A 236 9.05 -17.13 8.50
CA LEU A 236 7.64 -16.85 8.23
C LEU A 236 6.81 -16.76 9.49
N LYS A 237 7.12 -17.52 10.54
CA LYS A 237 6.43 -17.41 11.83
C LYS A 237 6.67 -16.04 12.46
N GLN A 238 7.92 -15.59 12.44
CA GLN A 238 8.28 -14.28 12.96
C GLN A 238 7.65 -13.17 12.12
N LEU A 239 7.62 -13.34 10.79
CA LEU A 239 6.97 -12.41 9.90
C LEU A 239 5.45 -12.33 10.14
N ALA A 240 4.78 -13.45 10.38
CA ALA A 240 3.36 -13.47 10.73
C ALA A 240 3.05 -12.77 12.06
N ILE A 241 3.92 -12.95 13.08
CA ILE A 241 3.81 -12.23 14.35
C ILE A 241 4.00 -10.72 14.14
N LEU A 242 5.03 -10.35 13.38
CA LEU A 242 5.33 -8.96 13.05
C LEU A 242 4.15 -8.29 12.32
N LEU A 243 3.58 -8.92 11.30
CA LEU A 243 2.46 -8.38 10.53
C LEU A 243 1.23 -8.10 11.42
N ARG A 244 0.86 -9.05 12.28
CA ARG A 244 -0.24 -8.85 13.24
C ARG A 244 0.07 -7.68 14.19
N GLY A 245 1.29 -7.65 14.73
CA GLY A 245 1.71 -6.57 15.62
C GLY A 245 1.72 -5.20 14.95
N MET A 246 2.08 -5.12 13.68
CA MET A 246 1.99 -3.87 12.91
C MET A 246 0.54 -3.41 12.73
N ASP A 247 -0.40 -4.34 12.50
CA ASP A 247 -1.83 -4.03 12.41
C ASP A 247 -2.39 -3.51 13.74
N ASP A 248 -2.00 -4.16 14.84
CA ASP A 248 -2.41 -3.75 16.18
C ASP A 248 -1.88 -2.34 16.49
N LEU A 249 -0.60 -2.08 16.25
CA LEU A 249 0.01 -0.76 16.46
C LEU A 249 -0.64 0.31 15.59
N TRP A 250 -0.88 0.04 14.32
CA TRP A 250 -1.54 0.96 13.40
C TRP A 250 -2.96 1.31 13.89
N SER A 251 -3.70 0.30 14.31
CA SER A 251 -5.07 0.47 14.81
C SER A 251 -5.12 1.33 16.07
N LEU A 252 -4.17 1.12 17.00
CA LEU A 252 -4.06 1.91 18.22
C LEU A 252 -3.74 3.38 17.92
N VAL A 253 -2.77 3.64 17.04
CA VAL A 253 -2.40 5.02 16.65
C VAL A 253 -3.56 5.73 15.94
N GLN A 254 -4.30 5.03 15.08
CA GLN A 254 -5.49 5.60 14.42
C GLN A 254 -6.60 5.96 15.39
N HIS A 255 -6.78 5.17 16.46
CA HIS A 255 -7.78 5.43 17.50
C HIS A 255 -7.43 6.71 18.29
N GLU A 256 -6.17 6.87 18.66
CA GLU A 256 -5.69 8.05 19.38
C GLU A 256 -5.90 9.35 18.58
N PHE A 257 -5.56 9.34 17.28
CA PHE A 257 -5.82 10.49 16.42
C PHE A 257 -7.31 10.83 16.26
N SER A 258 -8.18 9.83 16.34
CA SER A 258 -9.62 10.06 16.25
C SER A 258 -10.18 10.71 17.50
N GLU A 259 -9.65 10.41 18.68
CA GLU A 259 -10.05 11.02 19.95
C GLU A 259 -9.54 12.47 20.08
N GLU A 260 -8.28 12.75 19.69
CA GLU A 260 -7.74 14.13 19.71
C GLU A 260 -8.52 15.09 18.81
N VAL A 261 -9.01 14.63 17.65
CA VAL A 261 -9.83 15.45 16.75
C VAL A 261 -11.20 15.76 17.37
N TYR A 262 -11.75 14.85 18.16
CA TYR A 262 -13.03 15.05 18.86
C TYR A 262 -12.89 16.05 20.00
N GLU A 263 -11.80 15.99 20.78
CA GLU A 263 -11.56 16.91 21.91
C GLU A 263 -11.25 18.36 21.47
N GLN A 264 -10.63 18.55 20.29
CA GLN A 264 -10.37 19.88 19.75
C GLN A 264 -11.59 20.51 19.05
N SER A 265 -12.67 19.74 18.86
CA SER A 265 -13.89 20.18 18.17
C SER A 265 -15.06 20.47 19.13
N THR A 266 -14.86 20.26 20.42
CA THR A 266 -15.79 20.57 21.53
C THR A 266 -15.28 21.73 22.36
#